data_0b9b711383599160950aa2452d8ae600
#
_entry.id   0b9b711383599160950aa2452d8ae600
#
_cell.length_a   1.000
_cell.length_b   1.000
_cell.length_c   1.000
_cell.angle_alpha   90.00
_cell.angle_beta   90.00
_cell.angle_gamma   90.00
#
_symmetry.space_group_name_H-M   'P 1'
#
loop_
_entity.id
_entity.type
_entity.pdbx_description
1 polymer ?
#
loop_
_entity_poly.entity_id
_entity_poly.type
_entity_poly.pdbx_seq_one_letter_code
_entity_poly.pdbx_strand_id
1 'polypeptide(L)'
;MNTNISYIYDGRKAFFHLPGLFEFYEFYKVFLPLFYEHREYFYDWCDIGSIYGAPADCLWGGGRAGFGDCDAKEVFKLMAEYKISSRLTFSNSLLKKEHLSDKKCNELCELLKAAIKEQHTYSGISNASINTACKADGVKNGIIVHSDLLLDYLKNKYPEFYFVSSTTKVLTDYNKLLDEINNEAFSYVVPDFRLNKCFNKLENMTAAQKNKVEFLCNECCWFECYDRKACYEAVSRMNLGENCASHICVSPKAAEGYSFSGAMSNPAFISVDDIRNIYIPMGFTNFKIEGRSLGSALILEFILYYMTKPEFQIHVREAIYLDNMLDLF
;
A
#
# COMPACT_ATOMS: atom_id res chain seq x y z
N MET A 1 27.69 -15.32 22.80
CA MET A 1 26.58 -15.91 23.56
C MET A 1 25.40 -15.98 22.62
N ASN A 2 25.13 -17.18 22.06
CA ASN A 2 24.00 -17.43 21.19
C ASN A 2 22.75 -17.60 22.07
N THR A 3 21.99 -16.56 22.24
CA THR A 3 20.63 -16.67 22.79
C THR A 3 19.70 -17.04 21.63
N ASN A 4 19.46 -18.33 21.44
CA ASN A 4 18.34 -18.84 20.67
C ASN A 4 17.04 -18.41 21.39
N ILE A 5 16.54 -17.22 21.07
CA ILE A 5 15.19 -16.80 21.42
C ILE A 5 14.29 -17.47 20.39
N SER A 6 13.76 -18.65 20.72
CA SER A 6 12.65 -19.22 19.97
C SER A 6 11.42 -18.36 20.24
N TYR A 7 11.14 -17.40 19.34
CA TYR A 7 9.90 -16.64 19.39
C TYR A 7 8.75 -17.61 19.11
N ILE A 8 7.89 -17.79 20.08
CA ILE A 8 6.63 -18.51 19.92
C ILE A 8 5.78 -17.65 18.98
N TYR A 9 5.55 -18.15 17.77
CA TYR A 9 4.62 -17.54 16.81
C TYR A 9 3.22 -17.57 17.45
N ASP A 10 2.68 -16.42 17.80
CA ASP A 10 1.38 -16.27 18.48
C ASP A 10 0.18 -16.20 17.52
N GLY A 11 0.38 -16.56 16.26
CA GLY A 11 -0.66 -16.56 15.23
C GLY A 11 -0.93 -15.19 14.60
N ARG A 12 -0.21 -14.13 15.00
CA ARG A 12 -0.37 -12.82 14.37
C ARG A 12 0.18 -12.82 12.96
N LYS A 13 -0.55 -12.20 12.03
CA LYS A 13 -0.14 -12.08 10.62
C LYS A 13 0.38 -10.69 10.30
N ALA A 14 1.34 -10.64 9.38
CA ALA A 14 1.72 -9.42 8.68
C ALA A 14 0.82 -9.25 7.47
N PHE A 15 0.17 -8.10 7.35
CA PHE A 15 -0.66 -7.73 6.22
C PHE A 15 0.12 -6.80 5.30
N PHE A 16 0.37 -7.26 4.08
CA PHE A 16 1.06 -6.46 3.07
C PHE A 16 0.06 -5.66 2.24
N HIS A 17 0.30 -4.35 2.13
CA HIS A 17 -0.45 -3.43 1.29
C HIS A 17 0.33 -3.22 0.00
N LEU A 18 -0.17 -3.78 -1.10
CA LEU A 18 0.55 -3.87 -2.38
C LEU A 18 0.19 -2.72 -3.32
N PRO A 19 1.15 -2.19 -4.11
CA PRO A 19 0.93 -1.06 -5.00
C PRO A 19 0.37 -1.47 -6.34
N GLY A 20 -0.17 -0.49 -7.10
CA GLY A 20 -0.47 -0.63 -8.53
C GLY A 20 -1.82 -1.25 -8.85
N LEU A 21 -2.87 -0.87 -8.10
CA LEU A 21 -4.24 -1.38 -8.27
C LEU A 21 -4.73 -1.32 -9.73
N PHE A 22 -4.39 -0.28 -10.49
CA PHE A 22 -4.74 -0.11 -11.90
C PHE A 22 -3.56 -0.42 -12.82
N GLU A 23 -2.37 -0.02 -12.41
CA GLU A 23 -1.14 -0.11 -13.20
C GLU A 23 -0.70 -1.57 -13.44
N PHE A 24 -0.97 -2.47 -12.48
CA PHE A 24 -0.53 -3.86 -12.51
C PHE A 24 -1.69 -4.85 -12.51
N TYR A 25 -2.80 -4.49 -13.15
CA TYR A 25 -3.99 -5.34 -13.23
C TYR A 25 -3.68 -6.71 -13.83
N GLU A 26 -2.98 -6.76 -14.97
CA GLU A 26 -2.61 -8.03 -15.62
C GLU A 26 -1.72 -8.91 -14.74
N PHE A 27 -0.78 -8.30 -14.00
CA PHE A 27 0.01 -9.02 -13.01
C PHE A 27 -0.86 -9.63 -11.90
N TYR A 28 -1.82 -8.88 -11.37
CA TYR A 28 -2.69 -9.37 -10.30
C TYR A 28 -3.66 -10.46 -10.78
N LYS A 29 -4.04 -10.50 -12.04
CA LYS A 29 -4.85 -11.59 -12.61
C LYS A 29 -4.15 -12.95 -12.52
N VAL A 30 -2.83 -12.96 -12.56
CA VAL A 30 -2.01 -14.18 -12.44
C VAL A 30 -1.56 -14.42 -11.00
N PHE A 31 -1.12 -13.36 -10.32
CA PHE A 31 -0.60 -13.48 -8.97
C PHE A 31 -1.65 -13.90 -7.94
N LEU A 32 -2.88 -13.37 -8.02
CA LEU A 32 -3.90 -13.68 -7.00
C LEU A 32 -4.35 -15.14 -7.03
N PRO A 33 -4.67 -15.76 -8.18
CA PRO A 33 -4.89 -17.22 -8.24
C PRO A 33 -3.74 -17.99 -7.63
N LEU A 34 -2.49 -17.72 -8.08
CA LEU A 34 -1.30 -18.39 -7.57
C LEU A 34 -1.15 -18.27 -6.05
N PHE A 35 -1.39 -17.08 -5.49
CA PHE A 35 -1.27 -16.84 -4.05
C PHE A 35 -2.29 -17.65 -3.23
N TYR A 36 -3.51 -17.81 -3.71
CA TYR A 36 -4.57 -18.50 -2.99
C TYR A 36 -4.59 -20.01 -3.23
N GLU A 37 -4.22 -20.47 -4.42
CA GLU A 37 -4.17 -21.88 -4.78
C GLU A 37 -2.92 -22.58 -4.26
N HIS A 38 -1.80 -21.85 -4.15
CA HIS A 38 -0.50 -22.34 -3.72
C HIS A 38 0.01 -21.64 -2.47
N ARG A 39 -0.81 -21.63 -1.41
CA ARG A 39 -0.44 -21.01 -0.12
C ARG A 39 0.83 -21.57 0.49
N GLU A 40 1.17 -22.83 0.18
CA GLU A 40 2.41 -23.48 0.59
C GLU A 40 3.67 -22.79 0.10
N TYR A 41 3.61 -22.01 -0.99
CA TYR A 41 4.73 -21.24 -1.51
C TYR A 41 5.04 -19.97 -0.69
N PHE A 42 4.07 -19.50 0.06
CA PHE A 42 4.14 -18.25 0.79
C PHE A 42 4.26 -18.47 2.29
N TYR A 43 4.81 -17.49 3.00
CA TYR A 43 4.92 -17.57 4.45
C TYR A 43 3.54 -17.64 5.11
N ASP A 44 3.36 -18.51 6.10
CA ASP A 44 2.09 -18.69 6.81
C ASP A 44 1.70 -17.47 7.65
N TRP A 45 2.71 -16.71 8.08
CA TRP A 45 2.53 -15.49 8.87
C TRP A 45 2.21 -14.24 8.05
N CYS A 46 2.19 -14.29 6.73
CA CYS A 46 1.87 -13.14 5.88
C CYS A 46 0.54 -13.32 5.14
N ASP A 47 -0.08 -12.18 4.81
CA ASP A 47 -1.29 -12.11 4.01
C ASP A 47 -1.36 -10.80 3.22
N ILE A 48 -2.29 -10.70 2.24
CA ILE A 48 -2.54 -9.47 1.50
C ILE A 48 -3.56 -8.63 2.28
N GLY A 49 -3.15 -7.46 2.76
CA GLY A 49 -4.02 -6.54 3.48
C GLY A 49 -4.89 -5.69 2.55
N SER A 50 -4.34 -5.20 1.46
CA SER A 50 -5.03 -4.44 0.42
C SER A 50 -4.16 -4.29 -0.82
N ILE A 51 -4.79 -3.91 -1.94
CA ILE A 51 -4.08 -3.40 -3.12
C ILE A 51 -4.49 -1.95 -3.34
N TYR A 52 -3.51 -1.05 -3.55
CA TYR A 52 -3.77 0.38 -3.61
C TYR A 52 -3.25 1.02 -4.90
N GLY A 53 -3.95 2.04 -5.36
CA GLY A 53 -3.60 2.80 -6.56
C GLY A 53 -4.64 3.84 -6.92
N ALA A 54 -4.38 4.58 -7.98
CA ALA A 54 -5.33 5.44 -8.67
C ALA A 54 -4.95 5.51 -10.15
N PRO A 55 -5.87 5.76 -11.06
CA PRO A 55 -5.55 6.03 -12.46
C PRO A 55 -4.54 7.18 -12.61
N ALA A 56 -3.75 7.16 -13.69
CA ALA A 56 -2.66 8.12 -13.89
C ALA A 56 -3.15 9.58 -14.01
N ASP A 57 -4.34 9.77 -14.56
CA ASP A 57 -4.97 11.08 -14.79
C ASP A 57 -5.99 11.48 -13.71
N CYS A 58 -5.88 10.91 -12.52
CA CYS A 58 -6.78 11.20 -11.41
C CYS A 58 -6.45 12.54 -10.75
N LEU A 59 -7.37 13.52 -10.82
CA LEU A 59 -7.20 14.86 -10.26
C LEU A 59 -6.94 14.85 -8.74
N TRP A 60 -7.57 13.91 -8.00
CA TRP A 60 -7.34 13.76 -6.56
C TRP A 60 -6.07 12.96 -6.24
N GLY A 61 -5.39 12.39 -7.25
CA GLY A 61 -4.10 11.75 -7.08
C GLY A 61 -3.01 12.74 -6.68
N GLY A 62 -2.01 12.31 -5.92
CA GLY A 62 -0.89 13.16 -5.46
C GLY A 62 0.39 12.37 -5.23
N GLY A 63 0.32 11.07 -5.46
CA GLY A 63 1.47 10.17 -5.42
C GLY A 63 2.01 9.89 -6.82
N ARG A 64 3.20 9.34 -6.89
CA ARG A 64 3.75 8.83 -8.14
C ARG A 64 2.81 7.78 -8.71
N ALA A 65 2.48 7.88 -9.99
CA ALA A 65 1.67 6.91 -10.71
C ALA A 65 2.47 6.39 -11.91
N GLY A 66 2.30 5.10 -12.21
CA GLY A 66 2.84 4.50 -13.43
C GLY A 66 1.93 4.74 -14.63
N PHE A 67 2.38 4.29 -15.78
CA PHE A 67 1.59 4.26 -16.99
C PHE A 67 0.78 2.96 -17.02
N GLY A 68 -0.47 3.05 -17.41
CA GLY A 68 -1.39 1.92 -17.55
C GLY A 68 -2.70 2.19 -16.80
N ASP A 69 -3.77 2.29 -17.56
CA ASP A 69 -5.13 2.39 -17.05
C ASP A 69 -5.91 1.18 -17.52
N CYS A 70 -6.42 0.42 -16.56
CA CYS A 70 -7.39 -0.64 -16.81
C CYS A 70 -8.79 -0.15 -16.47
N ASP A 71 -9.80 -0.84 -17.02
CA ASP A 71 -11.19 -0.55 -16.67
C ASP A 71 -11.37 -0.75 -15.14
N ALA A 72 -11.78 0.32 -14.46
CA ALA A 72 -11.97 0.31 -13.01
C ALA A 72 -12.98 -0.74 -12.54
N LYS A 73 -14.00 -1.08 -13.36
CA LYS A 73 -14.97 -2.13 -13.03
C LYS A 73 -14.30 -3.49 -12.97
N GLU A 74 -13.48 -3.82 -13.97
CA GLU A 74 -12.78 -5.10 -14.02
C GLU A 74 -11.74 -5.21 -12.88
N VAL A 75 -11.03 -4.10 -12.58
CA VAL A 75 -10.10 -4.04 -11.46
C VAL A 75 -10.80 -4.32 -10.13
N PHE A 76 -11.91 -3.62 -9.86
CA PHE A 76 -12.63 -3.81 -8.59
C PHE A 76 -13.34 -5.17 -8.52
N LYS A 77 -13.81 -5.71 -9.65
CA LYS A 77 -14.37 -7.05 -9.74
C LYS A 77 -13.33 -8.12 -9.35
N LEU A 78 -12.14 -8.05 -9.91
CA LEU A 78 -11.03 -8.95 -9.55
C LEU A 78 -10.75 -8.89 -8.04
N MET A 79 -10.65 -7.70 -7.46
CA MET A 79 -10.42 -7.56 -6.02
C MET A 79 -11.57 -8.12 -5.18
N ALA A 80 -12.80 -7.92 -5.62
CA ALA A 80 -13.98 -8.45 -4.96
C ALA A 80 -14.02 -9.98 -4.99
N GLU A 81 -13.65 -10.61 -6.11
CA GLU A 81 -13.56 -12.05 -6.28
C GLU A 81 -12.62 -12.70 -5.26
N TYR A 82 -11.45 -12.09 -5.06
CA TYR A 82 -10.46 -12.56 -4.07
C TYR A 82 -10.65 -11.98 -2.66
N LYS A 83 -11.73 -11.23 -2.42
CA LYS A 83 -12.04 -10.58 -1.13
C LYS A 83 -10.89 -9.70 -0.62
N ILE A 84 -10.24 -8.99 -1.51
CA ILE A 84 -9.14 -8.06 -1.21
C ILE A 84 -9.67 -6.63 -1.13
N SER A 85 -9.27 -5.91 -0.10
CA SER A 85 -9.56 -4.48 0.04
C SER A 85 -8.87 -3.68 -1.06
N SER A 86 -9.65 -2.96 -1.85
CA SER A 86 -9.15 -1.95 -2.78
C SER A 86 -9.01 -0.61 -2.09
N ARG A 87 -7.89 0.10 -2.33
CA ARG A 87 -7.68 1.45 -1.80
C ARG A 87 -7.39 2.44 -2.93
N LEU A 88 -8.27 3.42 -3.11
CA LEU A 88 -8.00 4.54 -4.01
C LEU A 88 -6.99 5.49 -3.38
N THR A 89 -5.97 5.91 -4.15
CA THR A 89 -4.95 6.83 -3.66
C THR A 89 -5.28 8.26 -4.07
N PHE A 90 -5.99 8.99 -3.21
CA PHE A 90 -6.43 10.36 -3.40
C PHE A 90 -5.63 11.30 -2.51
N SER A 91 -4.32 11.34 -2.76
CA SER A 91 -3.34 12.00 -1.90
C SER A 91 -2.85 13.36 -2.42
N ASN A 92 -3.61 14.02 -3.29
CA ASN A 92 -3.33 15.38 -3.73
C ASN A 92 -3.41 16.35 -2.53
N SER A 93 -2.32 17.09 -2.28
CA SER A 93 -2.19 17.99 -1.13
C SER A 93 -2.75 19.39 -1.39
N LEU A 94 -3.09 19.74 -2.63
CA LEU A 94 -3.41 21.10 -3.07
C LEU A 94 -4.87 21.27 -3.50
N LEU A 95 -5.74 20.33 -3.09
CA LEU A 95 -7.16 20.36 -3.46
C LEU A 95 -7.87 21.59 -2.87
N LYS A 96 -8.77 22.16 -3.66
CA LYS A 96 -9.70 23.23 -3.29
C LYS A 96 -11.14 22.74 -3.44
N LYS A 97 -12.12 23.54 -2.98
CA LYS A 97 -13.55 23.16 -3.01
C LYS A 97 -14.06 22.82 -4.41
N GLU A 98 -13.62 23.57 -5.44
CA GLU A 98 -14.00 23.31 -6.83
C GLU A 98 -13.57 21.94 -7.34
N HIS A 99 -12.46 21.40 -6.84
CA HIS A 99 -11.95 20.08 -7.22
C HIS A 99 -12.76 18.91 -6.67
N LEU A 100 -13.59 19.14 -5.63
CA LEU A 100 -14.42 18.09 -5.03
C LEU A 100 -15.55 17.61 -5.98
N SER A 101 -15.92 18.44 -6.96
CA SER A 101 -16.94 18.11 -7.95
C SER A 101 -16.39 17.33 -9.17
N ASP A 102 -15.09 16.95 -9.16
CA ASP A 102 -14.51 16.16 -10.25
C ASP A 102 -15.32 14.89 -10.53
N LYS A 103 -15.77 14.77 -11.78
CA LYS A 103 -16.68 13.71 -12.18
C LYS A 103 -16.01 12.34 -12.14
N LYS A 104 -14.80 12.23 -12.69
CA LYS A 104 -14.06 10.96 -12.78
C LYS A 104 -13.74 10.42 -11.39
N CYS A 105 -13.23 11.24 -10.49
CA CYS A 105 -12.90 10.83 -9.13
C CYS A 105 -14.15 10.39 -8.33
N ASN A 106 -15.28 11.07 -8.51
CA ASN A 106 -16.53 10.66 -7.89
C ASN A 106 -17.07 9.37 -8.50
N GLU A 107 -17.00 9.18 -9.82
CA GLU A 107 -17.37 7.92 -10.49
C GLU A 107 -16.53 6.74 -10.00
N LEU A 108 -15.23 6.91 -9.77
CA LEU A 108 -14.38 5.88 -9.16
C LEU A 108 -14.87 5.49 -7.77
N CYS A 109 -15.29 6.47 -6.95
CA CYS A 109 -15.88 6.17 -5.64
C CYS A 109 -17.17 5.37 -5.75
N GLU A 110 -18.07 5.73 -6.68
CA GLU A 110 -19.33 5.00 -6.91
C GLU A 110 -19.06 3.56 -7.38
N LEU A 111 -18.10 3.34 -8.29
CA LEU A 111 -17.69 2.00 -8.73
C LEU A 111 -17.10 1.18 -7.57
N LEU A 112 -16.22 1.79 -6.76
CA LEU A 112 -15.64 1.14 -5.60
C LEU A 112 -16.70 0.76 -4.56
N LYS A 113 -17.71 1.60 -4.38
CA LYS A 113 -18.87 1.34 -3.51
C LYS A 113 -19.74 0.20 -4.03
N ALA A 114 -19.98 0.15 -5.35
CA ALA A 114 -20.74 -0.92 -5.97
C ALA A 114 -20.06 -2.28 -5.80
N ALA A 115 -18.72 -2.35 -5.93
CA ALA A 115 -17.95 -3.57 -5.76
C ALA A 115 -18.07 -4.19 -4.35
N ILE A 116 -18.35 -3.41 -3.31
CA ILE A 116 -18.61 -3.94 -1.95
C ILE A 116 -19.84 -4.86 -1.95
N LYS A 117 -20.86 -4.51 -2.71
CA LYS A 117 -22.12 -5.30 -2.79
C LYS A 117 -21.92 -6.62 -3.55
N GLU A 118 -21.05 -6.61 -4.56
CA GLU A 118 -20.76 -7.80 -5.37
C GLU A 118 -19.95 -8.85 -4.60
N GLN A 119 -19.12 -8.45 -3.63
CA GLN A 119 -18.34 -9.38 -2.80
C GLN A 119 -19.19 -10.41 -2.05
N HIS A 120 -20.44 -10.10 -1.74
CA HIS A 120 -21.36 -11.02 -1.07
C HIS A 120 -21.84 -12.18 -1.96
N THR A 121 -21.64 -12.10 -3.27
CA THR A 121 -22.13 -13.11 -4.24
C THR A 121 -21.10 -14.18 -4.58
N TYR A 122 -19.81 -13.95 -4.33
CA TYR A 122 -18.73 -14.92 -4.60
C TYR A 122 -18.49 -15.87 -3.42
N SER A 123 -19.15 -17.06 -3.46
CA SER A 123 -19.08 -18.06 -2.38
C SER A 123 -18.04 -19.17 -2.57
N GLY A 124 -17.12 -19.03 -3.52
CA GLY A 124 -16.24 -20.13 -3.98
C GLY A 124 -14.88 -20.31 -3.26
N ILE A 125 -14.38 -19.31 -2.55
CA ILE A 125 -13.07 -19.41 -1.88
C ILE A 125 -13.28 -19.82 -0.42
N SER A 126 -12.62 -20.88 0.02
CA SER A 126 -12.76 -21.42 1.38
C SER A 126 -12.45 -20.36 2.44
N ASN A 127 -13.29 -20.27 3.47
CA ASN A 127 -13.21 -19.29 4.58
C ASN A 127 -11.92 -19.39 5.45
N ALA A 128 -10.96 -20.24 5.09
CA ALA A 128 -9.79 -20.54 5.92
C ALA A 128 -8.70 -19.47 5.93
N SER A 129 -8.77 -18.45 5.04
CA SER A 129 -7.75 -17.40 4.91
C SER A 129 -8.33 -15.98 4.99
N ILE A 130 -9.45 -15.81 5.70
CA ILE A 130 -10.07 -14.48 5.80
C ILE A 130 -9.25 -13.62 6.77
N ASN A 131 -8.67 -12.58 6.22
CA ASN A 131 -7.99 -11.51 6.93
C ASN A 131 -8.89 -10.94 8.05
N THR A 132 -8.36 -10.67 9.24
CA THR A 132 -9.09 -10.06 10.37
C THR A 132 -9.59 -8.63 10.07
N ALA A 133 -9.16 -8.01 8.97
CA ALA A 133 -9.79 -6.81 8.42
C ALA A 133 -11.17 -7.10 7.80
N CYS A 134 -11.47 -8.38 7.47
CA CYS A 134 -12.78 -8.83 7.04
C CYS A 134 -13.62 -9.17 8.26
N LYS A 135 -14.38 -8.21 8.74
CA LYS A 135 -15.50 -8.48 9.66
C LYS A 135 -16.56 -9.31 8.92
N ALA A 136 -17.44 -9.95 9.68
CA ALA A 136 -18.57 -10.73 9.16
C ALA A 136 -19.43 -10.03 8.08
N ASP A 137 -19.27 -8.72 7.91
CA ASP A 137 -20.02 -7.83 7.01
C ASP A 137 -19.34 -7.63 5.64
N GLY A 138 -18.32 -8.40 5.27
CA GLY A 138 -17.57 -8.29 4.00
C GLY A 138 -16.30 -7.44 4.07
N VAL A 139 -15.55 -7.40 2.97
CA VAL A 139 -14.32 -6.62 2.86
C VAL A 139 -14.67 -5.14 2.68
N LYS A 140 -14.19 -4.28 3.59
CA LYS A 140 -14.29 -2.84 3.41
C LYS A 140 -13.22 -2.35 2.45
N ASN A 141 -13.61 -1.49 1.52
CA ASN A 141 -12.68 -0.73 0.67
C ASN A 141 -12.30 0.60 1.34
N GLY A 142 -11.18 1.17 0.94
CA GLY A 142 -10.65 2.36 1.59
C GLY A 142 -10.14 3.42 0.63
N ILE A 143 -9.85 4.59 1.20
CA ILE A 143 -9.25 5.70 0.45
C ILE A 143 -8.05 6.23 1.23
N ILE A 144 -6.91 6.36 0.55
CA ILE A 144 -5.70 6.99 1.08
C ILE A 144 -5.80 8.48 0.78
N VAL A 145 -5.84 9.33 1.81
CA VAL A 145 -6.06 10.78 1.66
C VAL A 145 -4.95 11.60 2.29
N HIS A 146 -4.69 12.77 1.70
CA HIS A 146 -3.82 13.81 2.26
C HIS A 146 -4.63 14.99 2.78
N SER A 147 -5.55 15.48 1.96
CA SER A 147 -6.32 16.71 2.20
C SER A 147 -7.45 16.47 3.20
N ASP A 148 -7.50 17.25 4.28
CA ASP A 148 -8.61 17.20 5.24
C ASP A 148 -9.93 17.66 4.59
N LEU A 149 -9.86 18.61 3.66
CA LEU A 149 -11.03 19.04 2.86
C LEU A 149 -11.64 17.86 2.09
N LEU A 150 -10.79 17.03 1.46
CA LEU A 150 -11.26 15.85 0.74
C LEU A 150 -11.76 14.77 1.71
N LEU A 151 -11.08 14.58 2.83
CA LEU A 151 -11.48 13.63 3.87
C LEU A 151 -12.91 13.94 4.37
N ASP A 152 -13.19 15.20 4.71
CA ASP A 152 -14.50 15.61 5.17
C ASP A 152 -15.58 15.41 4.09
N TYR A 153 -15.28 15.75 2.86
CA TYR A 153 -16.18 15.50 1.73
C TYR A 153 -16.51 14.01 1.58
N LEU A 154 -15.47 13.15 1.58
CA LEU A 154 -15.63 11.72 1.38
C LEU A 154 -16.36 11.04 2.55
N LYS A 155 -16.07 11.42 3.80
CA LYS A 155 -16.77 10.90 4.98
C LYS A 155 -18.28 11.18 4.93
N ASN A 156 -18.66 12.35 4.44
CA ASN A 156 -20.06 12.72 4.35
C ASN A 156 -20.78 12.03 3.18
N LYS A 157 -20.10 11.86 2.05
CA LYS A 157 -20.70 11.32 0.82
C LYS A 157 -20.59 9.80 0.71
N TYR A 158 -19.52 9.22 1.23
CA TYR A 158 -19.17 7.79 1.12
C TYR A 158 -18.78 7.21 2.50
N PRO A 159 -19.69 7.18 3.48
CA PRO A 159 -19.41 6.73 4.85
C PRO A 159 -19.04 5.25 4.96
N GLU A 160 -19.28 4.46 3.92
CA GLU A 160 -18.93 3.04 3.87
C GLU A 160 -17.42 2.78 3.75
N PHE A 161 -16.63 3.75 3.27
CA PHE A 161 -15.19 3.59 3.15
C PHE A 161 -14.47 3.84 4.48
N TYR A 162 -13.36 3.15 4.68
CA TYR A 162 -12.38 3.54 5.68
C TYR A 162 -11.31 4.44 5.06
N PHE A 163 -10.61 5.21 5.89
CA PHE A 163 -9.61 6.17 5.44
C PHE A 163 -8.22 5.83 5.97
N VAL A 164 -7.22 6.11 5.14
CA VAL A 164 -5.79 5.93 5.44
C VAL A 164 -5.11 7.29 5.30
N SER A 165 -4.38 7.72 6.34
CA SER A 165 -3.57 8.92 6.26
C SER A 165 -2.33 8.66 5.39
N SER A 166 -2.15 9.50 4.38
CA SER A 166 -1.12 9.31 3.34
C SER A 166 0.28 9.62 3.84
N THR A 167 1.28 8.84 3.40
CA THR A 167 2.71 9.16 3.58
C THR A 167 3.11 10.50 2.96
N THR A 168 2.32 11.03 2.00
CA THR A 168 2.57 12.35 1.41
C THR A 168 2.44 13.52 2.40
N LYS A 169 1.81 13.29 3.57
CA LYS A 169 1.80 14.26 4.69
C LYS A 169 3.19 14.48 5.29
N VAL A 170 4.13 13.56 5.07
CA VAL A 170 5.54 13.65 5.52
C VAL A 170 5.61 13.92 7.03
N LEU A 171 4.96 13.06 7.82
CA LEU A 171 4.90 13.17 9.28
C LEU A 171 6.22 12.70 9.91
N THR A 172 7.23 13.55 9.94
CA THR A 172 8.56 13.28 10.50
C THR A 172 8.66 13.51 12.01
N ASP A 173 7.77 14.33 12.56
CA ASP A 173 7.67 14.56 14.00
C ASP A 173 6.80 13.46 14.65
N TYR A 174 7.33 12.84 15.71
CA TYR A 174 6.66 11.73 16.36
C TYR A 174 5.36 12.14 17.08
N ASN A 175 5.30 13.34 17.65
CA ASN A 175 4.08 13.79 18.33
C ASN A 175 2.96 14.08 17.31
N LYS A 176 3.30 14.69 16.17
CA LYS A 176 2.36 14.85 15.06
C LYS A 176 1.88 13.51 14.50
N LEU A 177 2.76 12.51 14.44
CA LEU A 177 2.37 11.16 14.07
C LEU A 177 1.39 10.57 15.08
N LEU A 178 1.62 10.73 16.38
CA LEU A 178 0.67 10.27 17.42
C LEU A 178 -0.68 10.98 17.34
N ASP A 179 -0.69 12.29 17.09
CA ASP A 179 -1.93 13.05 16.89
C ASP A 179 -2.72 12.50 15.71
N GLU A 180 -2.04 12.19 14.61
CA GLU A 180 -2.67 11.61 13.42
C GLU A 180 -3.19 10.19 13.67
N ILE A 181 -2.43 9.35 14.41
CA ILE A 181 -2.86 7.99 14.79
C ILE A 181 -4.09 8.05 15.73
N ASN A 182 -4.15 9.03 16.64
CA ASN A 182 -5.26 9.19 17.57
C ASN A 182 -6.50 9.80 16.88
N ASN A 183 -6.38 10.33 15.66
CA ASN A 183 -7.52 10.79 14.89
C ASN A 183 -8.40 9.58 14.50
N GLU A 184 -9.65 9.58 15.00
CA GLU A 184 -10.62 8.50 14.76
C GLU A 184 -11.08 8.40 13.31
N ALA A 185 -10.85 9.45 12.50
CA ALA A 185 -11.17 9.42 11.08
C ALA A 185 -10.32 8.40 10.30
N PHE A 186 -9.13 8.05 10.79
CA PHE A 186 -8.22 7.14 10.12
C PHE A 186 -8.23 5.74 10.74
N SER A 187 -8.39 4.73 9.89
CA SER A 187 -8.17 3.33 10.25
C SER A 187 -6.70 2.95 10.19
N TYR A 188 -5.94 3.60 9.29
CA TYR A 188 -4.49 3.42 9.17
C TYR A 188 -3.80 4.76 8.95
N VAL A 189 -2.56 4.84 9.41
CA VAL A 189 -1.68 6.01 9.25
C VAL A 189 -0.33 5.52 8.75
N VAL A 190 0.13 6.08 7.62
CA VAL A 190 1.45 5.77 7.06
C VAL A 190 2.45 6.81 7.56
N PRO A 191 3.33 6.48 8.51
CA PRO A 191 4.35 7.40 9.00
C PRO A 191 5.34 7.76 7.89
N ASP A 192 6.10 8.83 8.09
CA ASP A 192 7.28 9.02 7.27
C ASP A 192 8.29 7.89 7.55
N PHE A 193 8.89 7.34 6.49
CA PHE A 193 9.78 6.17 6.57
C PHE A 193 10.97 6.37 7.53
N ARG A 194 11.41 7.62 7.76
CA ARG A 194 12.47 7.93 8.72
C ARG A 194 12.14 7.58 10.17
N LEU A 195 10.86 7.39 10.47
CA LEU A 195 10.40 6.94 11.79
C LEU A 195 10.32 5.41 11.91
N ASN A 196 10.54 4.67 10.83
CA ASN A 196 10.38 3.22 10.82
C ASN A 196 11.16 2.53 11.97
N LYS A 197 12.40 2.93 12.23
CA LYS A 197 13.29 2.28 13.23
C LYS A 197 13.42 3.07 14.54
N CYS A 198 12.50 3.96 14.86
CA CYS A 198 12.45 4.66 16.15
C CYS A 198 11.86 3.74 17.25
N PHE A 199 12.45 2.56 17.44
CA PHE A 199 11.90 1.50 18.29
C PHE A 199 11.60 1.95 19.72
N ASN A 200 12.46 2.76 20.34
CA ASN A 200 12.24 3.34 21.67
C ASN A 200 10.96 4.17 21.82
N LYS A 201 10.44 4.69 20.71
CA LYS A 201 9.15 5.40 20.66
C LYS A 201 8.01 4.47 20.28
N LEU A 202 8.25 3.58 19.31
CA LEU A 202 7.24 2.66 18.78
C LEU A 202 6.77 1.63 19.83
N GLU A 203 7.67 1.13 20.67
CA GLU A 203 7.33 0.17 21.73
C GLU A 203 6.32 0.73 22.75
N ASN A 204 6.36 2.04 23.01
CA ASN A 204 5.48 2.73 23.95
C ASN A 204 4.08 3.00 23.41
N MET A 205 3.80 2.72 22.14
CA MET A 205 2.45 2.83 21.58
C MET A 205 1.51 1.79 22.19
N THR A 206 0.25 2.16 22.40
CA THR A 206 -0.80 1.22 22.78
C THR A 206 -1.10 0.21 21.67
N ALA A 207 -1.71 -0.92 21.98
CA ALA A 207 -2.12 -1.91 20.99
C ALA A 207 -3.05 -1.30 19.91
N ALA A 208 -3.97 -0.42 20.31
CA ALA A 208 -4.87 0.27 19.38
C ALA A 208 -4.09 1.18 18.40
N GLN A 209 -3.08 1.90 18.89
CA GLN A 209 -2.22 2.73 18.06
C GLN A 209 -1.38 1.89 17.09
N LYS A 210 -0.76 0.80 17.60
CA LYS A 210 0.05 -0.12 16.77
C LYS A 210 -0.74 -0.72 15.63
N ASN A 211 -1.99 -1.07 15.84
CA ASN A 211 -2.88 -1.61 14.80
C ASN A 211 -3.19 -0.62 13.67
N LYS A 212 -3.05 0.69 13.92
CA LYS A 212 -3.26 1.72 12.91
C LYS A 212 -2.00 2.06 12.12
N VAL A 213 -0.80 1.74 12.59
CA VAL A 213 0.45 2.08 11.90
C VAL A 213 0.67 1.16 10.71
N GLU A 214 0.87 1.75 9.53
CA GLU A 214 1.19 1.05 8.27
C GLU A 214 2.57 1.49 7.78
N PHE A 215 3.59 0.67 8.02
CA PHE A 215 4.98 1.02 7.71
C PHE A 215 5.31 0.89 6.23
N LEU A 216 5.92 1.90 5.64
CA LEU A 216 6.47 1.85 4.29
C LEU A 216 7.85 1.15 4.31
N CYS A 217 7.92 -0.09 3.80
CA CYS A 217 9.06 -0.98 4.03
C CYS A 217 10.28 -0.70 3.17
N ASN A 218 10.06 -0.34 1.89
CA ASN A 218 11.08 -0.31 0.84
C ASN A 218 11.18 1.07 0.16
N GLU A 219 11.05 2.14 0.93
CA GLU A 219 11.14 3.51 0.40
C GLU A 219 12.47 3.76 -0.32
N CYS A 220 12.38 4.32 -1.52
CA CYS A 220 13.53 4.66 -2.35
C CYS A 220 14.08 6.08 -2.11
N CYS A 221 13.33 6.92 -1.41
CA CYS A 221 13.73 8.29 -1.15
C CYS A 221 14.97 8.33 -0.26
N TRP A 222 15.90 9.24 -0.56
CA TRP A 222 17.08 9.45 0.26
C TRP A 222 16.70 9.76 1.73
N PHE A 223 17.35 9.08 2.68
CA PHE A 223 17.00 9.16 4.10
C PHE A 223 17.08 10.58 4.66
N GLU A 224 18.07 11.36 4.22
CA GLU A 224 18.27 12.76 4.64
C GLU A 224 17.51 13.78 3.79
N CYS A 225 16.58 13.33 2.91
CA CYS A 225 15.84 14.23 2.04
C CYS A 225 14.99 15.22 2.84
N TYR A 226 15.31 16.49 2.74
CA TYR A 226 14.57 17.61 3.35
C TYR A 226 13.44 18.13 2.44
N ASP A 227 13.38 17.71 1.18
CA ASP A 227 12.53 18.30 0.14
C ASP A 227 11.40 17.36 -0.32
N ARG A 228 11.16 16.28 0.43
CA ARG A 228 10.14 15.27 0.10
C ARG A 228 8.73 15.85 -0.06
N LYS A 229 8.39 16.85 0.77
CA LYS A 229 7.08 17.48 0.73
C LYS A 229 6.88 18.25 -0.58
N ALA A 230 7.87 19.04 -1.00
CA ALA A 230 7.85 19.77 -2.27
C ALA A 230 7.76 18.81 -3.48
N CYS A 231 8.42 17.66 -3.41
CA CYS A 231 8.28 16.61 -4.43
C CYS A 231 6.82 16.16 -4.59
N TYR A 232 6.09 15.90 -3.50
CA TYR A 232 4.66 15.53 -3.56
C TYR A 232 3.76 16.69 -3.98
N GLU A 233 4.08 17.93 -3.60
CA GLU A 233 3.36 19.12 -4.05
C GLU A 233 3.51 19.32 -5.56
N ALA A 234 4.70 19.09 -6.13
CA ALA A 234 4.91 19.14 -7.57
C ALA A 234 4.04 18.13 -8.32
N VAL A 235 3.97 16.88 -7.83
CA VAL A 235 3.07 15.87 -8.39
C VAL A 235 1.60 16.28 -8.27
N SER A 236 1.22 16.86 -7.14
CA SER A 236 -0.13 17.37 -6.92
C SER A 236 -0.50 18.48 -7.93
N ARG A 237 0.42 19.40 -8.22
CA ARG A 237 0.23 20.44 -9.25
C ARG A 237 0.06 19.87 -10.65
N MET A 238 0.91 18.88 -11.01
CA MET A 238 0.78 18.20 -12.31
C MET A 238 -0.59 17.54 -12.47
N ASN A 239 -1.09 16.87 -11.42
CA ASN A 239 -2.40 16.25 -11.45
C ASN A 239 -3.57 17.24 -11.50
N LEU A 240 -3.34 18.48 -11.07
CA LEU A 240 -4.31 19.58 -11.25
C LEU A 240 -4.22 20.24 -12.64
N GLY A 241 -3.34 19.74 -13.52
CA GLY A 241 -3.12 20.31 -14.87
C GLY A 241 -2.35 21.63 -14.87
N GLU A 242 -1.69 21.98 -13.75
CA GLU A 242 -0.87 23.18 -13.69
C GLU A 242 0.42 23.00 -14.51
N ASN A 243 0.74 23.98 -15.35
CA ASN A 243 2.01 24.02 -16.07
C ASN A 243 3.13 24.44 -15.10
N CYS A 244 3.71 23.47 -14.41
CA CYS A 244 4.80 23.69 -13.46
C CYS A 244 6.05 22.92 -13.88
N ALA A 245 7.22 23.45 -13.49
CA ALA A 245 8.47 22.72 -13.69
C ALA A 245 8.48 21.42 -12.89
N SER A 246 9.06 20.38 -13.46
CA SER A 246 9.29 19.12 -12.74
C SER A 246 10.17 19.35 -11.53
N HIS A 247 9.83 18.71 -10.41
CA HIS A 247 10.65 18.76 -9.22
C HIS A 247 12.01 18.08 -9.45
N ILE A 248 13.08 18.78 -9.11
CA ILE A 248 14.44 18.23 -9.19
C ILE A 248 14.76 17.55 -7.87
N CYS A 249 15.00 16.25 -7.92
CA CYS A 249 15.35 15.47 -6.75
C CYS A 249 16.71 15.90 -6.18
N VAL A 250 16.75 16.20 -4.88
CA VAL A 250 17.96 16.65 -4.16
C VAL A 250 18.87 15.49 -3.72
N SER A 251 18.48 14.24 -3.99
CA SER A 251 19.30 13.08 -3.64
C SER A 251 20.62 13.08 -4.39
N PRO A 252 21.76 12.80 -3.71
CA PRO A 252 23.06 12.63 -4.39
C PRO A 252 23.04 11.55 -5.47
N LYS A 253 22.13 10.58 -5.37
CA LYS A 253 21.96 9.45 -6.28
C LYS A 253 20.73 9.55 -7.17
N ALA A 254 20.18 10.74 -7.35
CA ALA A 254 18.94 10.94 -8.12
C ALA A 254 19.02 10.38 -9.56
N ALA A 255 20.19 10.44 -10.18
CA ALA A 255 20.42 9.94 -11.54
C ALA A 255 20.49 8.41 -11.66
N GLU A 256 20.72 7.69 -10.55
CA GLU A 256 20.83 6.22 -10.58
C GLU A 256 19.45 5.53 -10.71
N GLY A 257 18.36 6.26 -10.46
CA GLY A 257 17.01 5.71 -10.45
C GLY A 257 16.75 4.80 -9.24
N TYR A 258 15.64 4.05 -9.30
CA TYR A 258 15.28 3.08 -8.27
C TYR A 258 15.97 1.73 -8.55
N SER A 259 16.55 1.15 -7.50
CA SER A 259 16.92 -0.26 -7.48
C SER A 259 16.54 -0.88 -6.13
N PHE A 260 16.17 -2.17 -6.13
CA PHE A 260 15.81 -2.86 -4.88
C PHE A 260 17.01 -2.95 -3.92
N SER A 261 18.18 -3.22 -4.44
CA SER A 261 19.44 -3.21 -3.65
C SER A 261 19.72 -1.83 -3.03
N GLY A 262 19.41 -0.75 -3.76
CA GLY A 262 19.47 0.61 -3.24
C GLY A 262 18.49 0.85 -2.10
N ALA A 263 17.25 0.38 -2.23
CA ALA A 263 16.25 0.46 -1.15
C ALA A 263 16.68 -0.35 0.09
N MET A 264 17.24 -1.55 -0.10
CA MET A 264 17.76 -2.38 1.01
C MET A 264 18.89 -1.71 1.79
N SER A 265 19.67 -0.83 1.16
CA SER A 265 20.73 -0.06 1.83
C SER A 265 20.23 1.20 2.56
N ASN A 266 18.94 1.54 2.43
CA ASN A 266 18.35 2.67 3.14
C ASN A 266 18.29 2.37 4.64
N PRO A 267 18.73 3.30 5.53
CA PRO A 267 18.65 3.09 6.98
C PRO A 267 17.25 2.78 7.52
N ALA A 268 16.21 3.21 6.80
CA ALA A 268 14.80 2.98 7.14
C ALA A 268 14.22 1.67 6.57
N PHE A 269 14.97 0.94 5.75
CA PHE A 269 14.50 -0.30 5.15
C PHE A 269 14.06 -1.30 6.22
N ILE A 270 12.88 -1.88 6.03
CA ILE A 270 12.35 -2.93 6.90
C ILE A 270 12.51 -4.27 6.18
N SER A 271 13.39 -5.13 6.69
CA SER A 271 13.62 -6.46 6.14
C SER A 271 12.55 -7.47 6.59
N VAL A 272 12.52 -8.63 5.94
CA VAL A 272 11.69 -9.77 6.37
C VAL A 272 12.02 -10.18 7.81
N ASP A 273 13.30 -10.19 8.15
CA ASP A 273 13.76 -10.53 9.51
C ASP A 273 13.33 -9.47 10.52
N ASP A 274 13.39 -8.18 10.18
CA ASP A 274 12.84 -7.11 11.02
C ASP A 274 11.34 -7.34 11.28
N ILE A 275 10.56 -7.64 10.24
CA ILE A 275 9.11 -7.89 10.37
C ILE A 275 8.85 -9.03 11.33
N ARG A 276 9.49 -10.19 11.12
CA ARG A 276 9.27 -11.39 11.93
C ARG A 276 9.74 -11.26 13.36
N ASN A 277 10.94 -10.67 13.56
CA ASN A 277 11.64 -10.75 14.82
C ASN A 277 11.48 -9.48 15.68
N ILE A 278 11.01 -8.37 15.12
CA ILE A 278 10.87 -7.10 15.81
C ILE A 278 9.43 -6.59 15.74
N TYR A 279 8.90 -6.31 14.54
CA TYR A 279 7.60 -5.61 14.41
C TYR A 279 6.41 -6.47 14.84
N ILE A 280 6.31 -7.73 14.40
CA ILE A 280 5.22 -8.63 14.81
C ILE A 280 5.25 -8.87 16.33
N PRO A 281 6.39 -9.19 16.96
CA PRO A 281 6.47 -9.31 18.42
C PRO A 281 6.10 -8.02 19.17
N MET A 282 6.43 -6.86 18.62
CA MET A 282 6.03 -5.56 19.17
C MET A 282 4.51 -5.29 19.01
N GLY A 283 3.80 -6.05 18.17
CA GLY A 283 2.37 -5.91 17.93
C GLY A 283 1.99 -5.10 16.70
N PHE A 284 2.92 -4.83 15.79
CA PHE A 284 2.64 -4.21 14.49
C PHE A 284 2.36 -5.27 13.43
N THR A 285 1.37 -5.01 12.59
CA THR A 285 0.89 -5.99 11.61
C THR A 285 0.72 -5.45 10.18
N ASN A 286 0.84 -4.14 9.95
CA ASN A 286 0.56 -3.56 8.64
C ASN A 286 1.84 -3.02 7.98
N PHE A 287 2.13 -3.52 6.78
CA PHE A 287 3.36 -3.25 6.03
C PHE A 287 3.03 -2.88 4.59
N LYS A 288 3.47 -1.70 4.17
CA LYS A 288 3.21 -1.16 2.85
C LYS A 288 4.43 -1.35 1.96
N ILE A 289 4.21 -1.87 0.77
CA ILE A 289 5.22 -1.96 -0.28
C ILE A 289 5.04 -0.77 -1.22
N GLU A 290 6.09 0.02 -1.41
CA GLU A 290 6.15 1.03 -2.47
C GLU A 290 6.41 0.35 -3.80
N GLY A 291 5.95 0.95 -4.91
CA GLY A 291 6.26 0.40 -6.22
C GLY A 291 5.38 0.88 -7.37
N ARG A 292 4.49 1.84 -7.11
CA ARG A 292 3.70 2.46 -8.16
C ARG A 292 4.59 3.04 -9.21
N SER A 293 4.74 3.06 -10.30
CA SER A 293 5.70 3.60 -11.30
C SER A 293 6.96 2.76 -11.52
N LEU A 294 7.14 1.64 -10.80
CA LEU A 294 8.38 0.87 -10.90
C LEU A 294 8.29 -0.34 -11.86
N GLY A 295 7.07 -0.67 -12.31
CA GLY A 295 6.81 -1.81 -13.18
C GLY A 295 6.50 -3.10 -12.41
N SER A 296 5.71 -3.98 -13.05
CA SER A 296 5.23 -5.24 -12.44
C SER A 296 6.35 -6.22 -12.13
N ALA A 297 7.42 -6.24 -12.93
CA ALA A 297 8.57 -7.11 -12.69
C ALA A 297 9.24 -6.82 -11.33
N LEU A 298 9.37 -5.53 -10.97
CA LEU A 298 9.95 -5.16 -9.68
C LEU A 298 9.00 -5.45 -8.52
N ILE A 299 7.68 -5.33 -8.73
CA ILE A 299 6.70 -5.73 -7.73
C ILE A 299 6.76 -7.24 -7.45
N LEU A 300 6.97 -8.05 -8.49
CA LEU A 300 7.22 -9.49 -8.31
C LEU A 300 8.44 -9.72 -7.41
N GLU A 301 9.56 -9.03 -7.63
CA GLU A 301 10.75 -9.19 -6.78
C GLU A 301 10.48 -8.78 -5.32
N PHE A 302 9.64 -7.77 -5.05
CA PHE A 302 9.22 -7.44 -3.70
C PHE A 302 8.36 -8.55 -3.07
N ILE A 303 7.43 -9.13 -3.83
CA ILE A 303 6.59 -10.23 -3.37
C ILE A 303 7.44 -11.46 -3.09
N LEU A 304 8.41 -11.77 -3.96
CA LEU A 304 9.35 -12.85 -3.73
C LEU A 304 10.16 -12.64 -2.46
N TYR A 305 10.61 -11.42 -2.22
CA TYR A 305 11.40 -11.10 -1.02
C TYR A 305 10.57 -11.13 0.27
N TYR A 306 9.39 -10.48 0.27
CA TYR A 306 8.63 -10.27 1.52
C TYR A 306 7.67 -11.41 1.86
N MET A 307 7.11 -12.08 0.86
CA MET A 307 5.97 -12.98 1.06
C MET A 307 6.26 -14.43 0.70
N THR A 308 7.25 -14.69 -0.17
CA THR A 308 7.50 -16.03 -0.72
C THR A 308 8.62 -16.73 0.06
N LYS A 309 8.41 -17.99 0.43
CA LYS A 309 9.44 -18.84 1.03
C LYS A 309 10.61 -19.01 0.06
N PRO A 310 11.87 -18.95 0.52
CA PRO A 310 13.05 -18.99 -0.36
C PRO A 310 13.07 -20.16 -1.34
N GLU A 311 12.65 -21.34 -0.90
CA GLU A 311 12.62 -22.58 -1.70
C GLU A 311 11.62 -22.54 -2.86
N PHE A 312 10.60 -21.66 -2.80
CA PHE A 312 9.57 -21.52 -3.83
C PHE A 312 9.72 -20.27 -4.70
N GLN A 313 10.71 -19.41 -4.46
CA GLN A 313 10.86 -18.16 -5.23
C GLN A 313 11.02 -18.40 -6.73
N ILE A 314 11.71 -19.46 -7.12
CA ILE A 314 11.86 -19.82 -8.53
C ILE A 314 10.51 -20.24 -9.12
N HIS A 315 9.76 -21.10 -8.43
CA HIS A 315 8.43 -21.56 -8.87
C HIS A 315 7.45 -20.41 -9.07
N VAL A 316 7.39 -19.48 -8.10
CA VAL A 316 6.52 -18.30 -8.21
C VAL A 316 6.93 -17.41 -9.37
N ARG A 317 8.25 -17.20 -9.57
CA ARG A 317 8.76 -16.40 -10.69
C ARG A 317 8.43 -17.04 -12.03
N GLU A 318 8.66 -18.34 -12.17
CA GLU A 318 8.35 -19.09 -13.40
C GLU A 318 6.85 -19.04 -13.72
N ALA A 319 5.97 -19.31 -12.76
CA ALA A 319 4.53 -19.27 -12.98
C ALA A 319 4.07 -17.91 -13.49
N ILE A 320 4.57 -16.81 -12.91
CA ILE A 320 4.17 -15.47 -13.30
C ILE A 320 4.77 -15.07 -14.67
N TYR A 321 6.04 -15.40 -14.92
CA TYR A 321 6.66 -15.07 -16.21
C TYR A 321 6.17 -15.93 -17.36
N LEU A 322 5.94 -17.22 -17.15
CA LEU A 322 5.43 -18.12 -18.18
C LEU A 322 4.03 -17.71 -18.64
N ASP A 323 3.17 -17.31 -17.68
CA ASP A 323 1.80 -16.93 -18.00
C ASP A 323 1.68 -15.50 -18.58
N ASN A 324 2.60 -14.59 -18.25
CA ASN A 324 2.49 -13.18 -18.65
C ASN A 324 3.53 -12.68 -19.65
N MET A 325 4.68 -13.35 -19.80
CA MET A 325 5.79 -12.77 -20.55
C MET A 325 6.28 -13.63 -21.73
N LEU A 326 5.91 -14.88 -21.83
CA LEU A 326 6.26 -15.70 -23.02
C LEU A 326 5.43 -15.31 -24.24
N ASP A 327 4.28 -14.69 -24.07
CA ASP A 327 3.48 -14.14 -25.16
C ASP A 327 4.02 -12.79 -25.70
N LEU A 328 5.13 -12.29 -25.15
CA LEU A 328 5.80 -11.05 -25.58
C LEU A 328 7.00 -11.30 -26.53
N PHE A 329 7.28 -12.54 -26.87
CA PHE A 329 8.31 -12.98 -27.84
C PHE A 329 7.65 -13.83 -28.97
#